data_fa25710fa8ec2948648c103ccf8cc5ac
#
_entry.id   fa25710fa8ec2948648c103ccf8cc5ac
#
_cell.length_a   1.000
_cell.length_b   1.000
_cell.length_c   1.000
_cell.angle_alpha   90.00
_cell.angle_beta   90.00
_cell.angle_gamma   90.00
#
_symmetry.space_group_name_H-M   'P 1'
#
loop_
_entity.id
_entity.type
_entity.pdbx_description
1 polymer ?
#
loop_
_entity_poly.entity_id
_entity_poly.type
_entity_poly.pdbx_seq_one_letter_code
_entity_poly.pdbx_strand_id
1 'polypeptide(L)'
;NISIQQATTNVSFQEKRDNLKFIKEMKDNSYFEEEKGIAFQVPASDLEFALPTVTLGEIDLVPNNKVPVDTKYEPGIRRTVLRTLYKEIPVAVKPRTKLTLTYYFKAYDVSVDYVATIEYFNEKDKEIREAKLPGRWSGRIYADEIAEPDYEEVNLDTQRSAKGKANIKNVTQSSPLTF
;
A
#
# COMPACT_ATOMS: atom_id res chain seq x y z
N ASN A 1 8.98 7.26 3.14
CA ASN A 1 9.22 5.95 2.49
C ASN A 1 9.48 4.89 3.55
N ILE A 2 8.96 3.69 3.31
CA ILE A 2 9.22 2.50 4.11
C ILE A 2 10.07 1.57 3.26
N SER A 3 11.30 1.29 3.69
CA SER A 3 12.20 0.39 2.99
C SER A 3 12.15 -1.02 3.57
N ILE A 4 12.20 -2.01 2.69
CA ILE A 4 12.32 -3.42 3.03
C ILE A 4 13.45 -4.00 2.18
N GLN A 5 14.37 -4.70 2.81
CA GLN A 5 15.51 -5.32 2.14
C GLN A 5 15.35 -6.83 2.15
N GLN A 6 15.62 -7.45 1.00
CA GLN A 6 15.66 -8.89 0.84
C GLN A 6 16.91 -9.29 0.06
N ALA A 7 17.45 -10.46 0.37
CA ALA A 7 18.62 -10.96 -0.31
C ALA A 7 18.46 -12.43 -0.68
N THR A 8 19.07 -12.83 -1.81
CA THR A 8 19.21 -14.22 -2.22
C THR A 8 20.65 -14.48 -2.68
N THR A 9 21.11 -15.69 -2.48
CA THR A 9 22.47 -16.08 -2.85
C THR A 9 22.42 -17.27 -3.78
N ASN A 10 23.17 -17.17 -4.86
CA ASN A 10 23.42 -18.27 -5.79
C ASN A 10 24.85 -18.76 -5.66
N VAL A 11 25.03 -19.90 -5.01
CA VAL A 11 26.35 -20.56 -4.85
C VAL A 11 26.68 -21.52 -5.98
N SER A 12 25.76 -21.75 -6.92
CA SER A 12 25.94 -22.64 -8.06
C SER A 12 26.68 -21.93 -9.20
N PHE A 13 27.08 -22.72 -10.21
CA PHE A 13 27.68 -22.23 -11.45
C PHE A 13 26.67 -22.03 -12.59
N GLN A 14 25.38 -22.16 -12.29
CA GLN A 14 24.26 -21.88 -13.19
C GLN A 14 23.39 -20.75 -12.65
N GLU A 15 22.66 -20.09 -13.53
CA GLU A 15 21.67 -19.09 -13.13
C GLU A 15 20.62 -19.70 -12.19
N LYS A 16 20.29 -18.99 -11.11
CA LYS A 16 19.24 -19.37 -10.16
C LYS A 16 18.07 -18.40 -10.29
N ARG A 17 16.86 -18.94 -10.48
CA ARG A 17 15.63 -18.17 -10.36
C ARG A 17 15.09 -18.22 -8.94
N ASP A 18 14.63 -17.09 -8.45
CA ASP A 18 14.10 -16.95 -7.09
C ASP A 18 12.99 -15.89 -7.07
N ASN A 19 12.18 -15.87 -6.00
CA ASN A 19 11.16 -14.87 -5.76
C ASN A 19 11.45 -14.14 -4.45
N LEU A 20 11.80 -12.87 -4.52
CA LEU A 20 12.03 -12.06 -3.35
C LEU A 20 10.70 -11.50 -2.83
N LYS A 21 10.37 -11.80 -1.56
CA LYS A 21 9.13 -11.38 -0.91
C LYS A 21 9.43 -10.26 0.08
N PHE A 22 8.86 -9.09 -0.16
CA PHE A 22 8.96 -7.92 0.69
C PHE A 22 7.68 -7.81 1.51
N ILE A 23 7.75 -8.11 2.81
CA ILE A 23 6.60 -8.16 3.70
C ILE A 23 6.90 -7.31 4.93
N LYS A 24 5.95 -6.45 5.30
CA LYS A 24 6.03 -5.66 6.54
C LYS A 24 4.65 -5.38 7.10
N GLU A 25 4.48 -5.69 8.38
CA GLU A 25 3.28 -5.30 9.12
C GLU A 25 3.43 -3.87 9.65
N MET A 26 2.38 -3.08 9.48
CA MET A 26 2.29 -1.69 9.92
C MET A 26 1.08 -1.49 10.82
N LYS A 27 1.27 -0.61 11.81
CA LYS A 27 0.19 -0.13 12.68
C LYS A 27 -0.02 1.35 12.39
N ASP A 28 -1.17 1.69 11.84
CA ASP A 28 -1.54 3.07 11.52
C ASP A 28 -2.75 3.49 12.34
N ASN A 29 -2.98 4.80 12.39
CA ASN A 29 -4.18 5.34 12.98
C ASN A 29 -5.14 5.81 11.89
N SER A 30 -6.42 5.57 12.11
CA SER A 30 -7.52 6.07 11.31
C SER A 30 -8.50 6.81 12.22
N TYR A 31 -9.06 7.91 11.73
CA TYR A 31 -9.87 8.80 12.54
C TYR A 31 -10.97 9.45 11.69
N PHE A 32 -12.21 9.35 12.17
CA PHE A 32 -13.32 10.19 11.72
C PHE A 32 -13.46 11.35 12.68
N GLU A 33 -13.43 12.58 12.17
CA GLU A 33 -13.65 13.75 13.01
C GLU A 33 -15.02 13.69 13.65
N GLU A 34 -15.09 14.15 14.89
CA GLU A 34 -16.36 14.21 15.64
C GLU A 34 -17.29 15.25 15.02
N GLU A 35 -18.49 14.80 14.67
CA GLU A 35 -19.58 15.66 14.23
C GLU A 35 -20.61 15.84 15.35
N LYS A 36 -21.14 17.04 15.47
CA LYS A 36 -22.22 17.31 16.42
C LYS A 36 -23.51 16.69 15.87
N GLY A 37 -23.95 15.58 16.43
CA GLY A 37 -25.20 14.97 16.04
C GLY A 37 -25.27 13.46 16.25
N ILE A 38 -25.77 12.73 15.29
CA ILE A 38 -26.11 11.32 15.39
C ILE A 38 -24.86 10.46 15.26
N ALA A 39 -24.56 9.65 16.27
CA ALA A 39 -23.56 8.58 16.17
C ALA A 39 -24.22 7.32 15.62
N PHE A 40 -23.66 6.73 14.57
CA PHE A 40 -24.04 5.42 14.06
C PHE A 40 -22.79 4.65 13.67
N GLN A 41 -22.90 3.33 13.64
CA GLN A 41 -21.80 2.42 13.30
C GLN A 41 -22.09 1.78 11.95
N VAL A 42 -21.11 1.85 11.05
CA VAL A 42 -21.16 1.21 9.74
C VAL A 42 -20.04 0.16 9.69
N PRO A 43 -20.29 -1.05 9.17
CA PRO A 43 -19.24 -2.03 8.95
C PRO A 43 -18.11 -1.46 8.07
N ALA A 44 -16.87 -1.79 8.40
CA ALA A 44 -15.72 -1.30 7.64
C ALA A 44 -15.75 -1.71 6.16
N SER A 45 -16.32 -2.88 5.86
CA SER A 45 -16.50 -3.38 4.50
C SER A 45 -17.38 -2.49 3.61
N ASP A 46 -18.26 -1.70 4.22
CA ASP A 46 -19.22 -0.86 3.51
C ASP A 46 -18.70 0.58 3.32
N LEU A 47 -17.49 0.86 3.83
CA LEU A 47 -16.86 2.18 3.75
C LEU A 47 -15.74 2.19 2.73
N GLU A 48 -15.88 3.04 1.73
CA GLU A 48 -14.88 3.25 0.69
C GLU A 48 -14.85 4.72 0.29
N PHE A 49 -13.64 5.30 0.20
CA PHE A 49 -13.47 6.66 -0.28
C PHE A 49 -12.89 6.67 -1.69
N ALA A 50 -13.56 7.37 -2.61
CA ALA A 50 -12.98 7.73 -3.89
C ALA A 50 -12.02 8.92 -3.69
N LEU A 51 -10.77 8.74 -4.08
CA LEU A 51 -9.77 9.81 -4.05
C LEU A 51 -9.55 10.36 -5.46
N PRO A 52 -9.25 11.67 -5.60
CA PRO A 52 -8.81 12.19 -6.87
C PRO A 52 -7.49 11.53 -7.28
N THR A 53 -7.34 11.25 -8.57
CA THR A 53 -6.05 10.80 -9.11
C THR A 53 -5.05 11.95 -8.98
N VAL A 54 -3.95 11.69 -8.27
CA VAL A 54 -2.83 12.63 -8.17
C VAL A 54 -1.69 12.09 -9.01
N THR A 55 -1.33 12.84 -10.04
CA THR A 55 -0.25 12.48 -10.97
C THR A 55 0.96 13.36 -10.73
N LEU A 56 2.13 12.77 -10.60
CA LEU A 56 3.41 13.47 -10.57
C LEU A 56 4.24 13.03 -11.79
N GLY A 57 4.20 13.82 -12.86
CA GLY A 57 4.77 13.42 -14.13
C GLY A 57 3.97 12.29 -14.78
N GLU A 58 4.59 11.12 -15.00
CA GLU A 58 3.94 9.94 -15.59
C GLU A 58 3.49 8.90 -14.55
N ILE A 59 3.61 9.21 -13.25
CA ILE A 59 3.30 8.27 -12.17
C ILE A 59 2.05 8.72 -11.42
N ASP A 60 1.05 7.86 -11.41
CA ASP A 60 -0.13 8.05 -10.58
C ASP A 60 0.20 7.77 -9.11
N LEU A 61 0.08 8.77 -8.26
CA LEU A 61 0.37 8.66 -6.83
C LEU A 61 -0.72 7.89 -6.06
N VAL A 62 -1.92 7.82 -6.63
CA VAL A 62 -3.05 7.06 -6.07
C VAL A 62 -3.67 6.22 -7.18
N PRO A 63 -3.15 5.01 -7.44
CA PRO A 63 -3.45 4.26 -8.66
C PRO A 63 -4.91 3.80 -8.80
N ASN A 64 -5.66 3.62 -7.73
CA ASN A 64 -7.01 3.07 -7.80
C ASN A 64 -8.13 4.05 -7.41
N ASN A 65 -7.82 5.28 -7.08
CA ASN A 65 -8.77 6.33 -6.64
C ASN A 65 -9.71 5.93 -5.50
N LYS A 66 -9.47 4.79 -4.87
CA LYS A 66 -10.32 4.24 -3.82
C LYS A 66 -9.48 3.77 -2.66
N VAL A 67 -9.88 4.15 -1.46
CA VAL A 67 -9.25 3.73 -0.21
C VAL A 67 -10.28 2.99 0.63
N PRO A 68 -10.09 1.68 0.86
CA PRO A 68 -10.93 0.96 1.80
C PRO A 68 -10.68 1.49 3.21
N VAL A 69 -11.74 1.68 3.96
CA VAL A 69 -11.68 2.11 5.36
C VAL A 69 -11.76 0.88 6.25
N ASP A 70 -10.61 0.45 6.78
CA ASP A 70 -10.49 -0.75 7.62
C ASP A 70 -10.94 -0.50 9.06
N THR A 71 -11.93 0.35 9.27
CA THR A 71 -12.42 0.68 10.61
C THR A 71 -13.91 0.96 10.59
N LYS A 72 -14.56 0.79 11.74
CA LYS A 72 -15.95 1.20 11.91
C LYS A 72 -16.05 2.72 11.87
N TYR A 73 -17.16 3.22 11.35
CA TYR A 73 -17.50 4.63 11.45
C TYR A 73 -17.87 4.97 12.90
N GLU A 74 -16.93 5.50 13.62
CA GLU A 74 -17.09 5.95 15.01
C GLU A 74 -16.43 7.34 15.13
N PRO A 75 -17.21 8.42 14.93
CA PRO A 75 -16.69 9.78 15.01
C PRO A 75 -16.07 10.07 16.38
N GLY A 76 -14.97 10.84 16.41
CA GLY A 76 -14.26 11.20 17.63
C GLY A 76 -13.35 10.11 18.20
N ILE A 77 -13.35 8.89 17.64
CA ILE A 77 -12.54 7.78 18.11
C ILE A 77 -11.38 7.50 17.16
N ARG A 78 -10.16 7.55 17.70
CA ARG A 78 -8.95 7.14 16.98
C ARG A 78 -8.81 5.61 17.02
N ARG A 79 -8.74 5.00 15.85
CA ARG A 79 -8.59 3.55 15.69
C ARG A 79 -7.20 3.20 15.19
N THR A 80 -6.67 2.08 15.68
CA THR A 80 -5.46 1.46 15.12
C THR A 80 -5.86 0.49 14.03
N VAL A 81 -5.27 0.68 12.85
CA VAL A 81 -5.47 -0.17 11.68
C VAL A 81 -4.21 -0.98 11.43
N LEU A 82 -4.36 -2.30 11.31
CA LEU A 82 -3.26 -3.19 10.93
C LEU A 82 -3.24 -3.35 9.42
N ARG A 83 -2.07 -3.18 8.81
CA ARG A 83 -1.85 -3.34 7.38
C ARG A 83 -0.64 -4.21 7.12
N THR A 84 -0.72 -5.05 6.10
CA THR A 84 0.41 -5.81 5.61
C THR A 84 0.82 -5.26 4.26
N LEU A 85 2.02 -4.70 4.18
CA LEU A 85 2.64 -4.33 2.93
C LEU A 85 3.25 -5.59 2.31
N TYR A 86 2.96 -5.86 1.05
CA TYR A 86 3.42 -7.05 0.35
C TYR A 86 3.84 -6.72 -1.09
N LYS A 87 5.02 -7.18 -1.47
CA LYS A 87 5.49 -7.20 -2.86
C LYS A 87 6.31 -8.45 -3.11
N GLU A 88 6.14 -9.04 -4.28
CA GLU A 88 6.95 -10.16 -4.76
C GLU A 88 7.61 -9.78 -6.07
N ILE A 89 8.92 -10.02 -6.17
CA ILE A 89 9.72 -9.72 -7.36
C ILE A 89 10.46 -10.98 -7.77
N PRO A 90 10.14 -11.57 -8.94
CA PRO A 90 10.90 -12.66 -9.50
C PRO A 90 12.26 -12.16 -10.02
N VAL A 91 13.32 -12.84 -9.64
CA VAL A 91 14.71 -12.48 -9.97
C VAL A 91 15.46 -13.67 -10.59
N ALA A 92 16.37 -13.36 -11.49
CA ALA A 92 17.37 -14.32 -11.99
C ALA A 92 18.75 -13.90 -11.50
N VAL A 93 19.35 -14.74 -10.65
CA VAL A 93 20.61 -14.45 -9.97
C VAL A 93 21.75 -15.16 -10.69
N LYS A 94 22.75 -14.39 -11.12
CA LYS A 94 23.95 -14.89 -11.76
C LYS A 94 24.67 -15.97 -10.93
N PRO A 95 25.42 -16.85 -11.56
CA PRO A 95 26.28 -17.79 -10.84
C PRO A 95 27.20 -17.09 -9.85
N ARG A 96 27.43 -17.73 -8.72
CA ARG A 96 28.37 -17.27 -7.68
C ARG A 96 28.12 -15.83 -7.22
N THR A 97 26.84 -15.43 -7.09
CA THR A 97 26.44 -14.05 -6.79
C THR A 97 25.46 -14.01 -5.65
N LYS A 98 25.64 -13.03 -4.75
CA LYS A 98 24.63 -12.58 -3.78
C LYS A 98 23.95 -11.33 -4.33
N LEU A 99 22.63 -11.40 -4.48
CA LEU A 99 21.77 -10.27 -4.84
C LEU A 99 21.05 -9.76 -3.61
N THR A 100 21.09 -8.45 -3.40
CA THR A 100 20.28 -7.75 -2.39
C THR A 100 19.44 -6.71 -3.09
N LEU A 101 18.13 -6.73 -2.85
CA LEU A 101 17.19 -5.70 -3.31
C LEU A 101 16.64 -4.95 -2.11
N THR A 102 16.53 -3.61 -2.23
CA THR A 102 15.83 -2.75 -1.29
C THR A 102 14.62 -2.15 -1.98
N TYR A 103 13.44 -2.59 -1.56
CA TYR A 103 12.16 -2.12 -2.08
C TYR A 103 11.58 -1.03 -1.16
N TYR A 104 10.86 -0.06 -1.76
CA TYR A 104 10.32 1.08 -1.04
C TYR A 104 8.81 1.16 -1.26
N PHE A 105 8.06 1.27 -0.16
CA PHE A 105 6.66 1.69 -0.18
C PHE A 105 6.57 3.16 0.20
N LYS A 106 5.79 3.93 -0.53
CA LYS A 106 5.47 5.30 -0.15
C LYS A 106 4.24 5.33 0.74
N ALA A 107 4.34 6.05 1.85
CA ALA A 107 3.23 6.30 2.76
C ALA A 107 2.74 7.73 2.57
N TYR A 108 1.42 7.92 2.50
CA TYR A 108 0.76 9.21 2.42
C TYR A 108 -0.22 9.33 3.57
N ASP A 109 -0.14 10.44 4.32
CA ASP A 109 -1.19 10.82 5.24
C ASP A 109 -2.27 11.55 4.44
N VAL A 110 -3.49 11.04 4.50
CA VAL A 110 -4.61 11.48 3.70
C VAL A 110 -5.72 11.99 4.61
N SER A 111 -6.32 13.09 4.21
CA SER A 111 -7.54 13.63 4.82
C SER A 111 -8.58 13.83 3.74
N VAL A 112 -9.78 13.28 3.94
CA VAL A 112 -10.87 13.28 2.97
C VAL A 112 -12.12 13.86 3.60
N ASP A 113 -12.65 14.93 3.00
CA ASP A 113 -13.97 15.43 3.34
C ASP A 113 -15.02 14.59 2.62
N TYR A 114 -16.08 14.21 3.33
CA TYR A 114 -17.17 13.40 2.78
C TYR A 114 -18.53 13.94 3.23
N VAL A 115 -19.57 13.52 2.55
CA VAL A 115 -20.97 13.68 2.97
C VAL A 115 -21.60 12.29 3.02
N ALA A 116 -21.92 11.82 4.20
CA ALA A 116 -22.67 10.59 4.37
C ALA A 116 -24.16 10.87 4.19
N THR A 117 -24.81 10.11 3.31
CA THR A 117 -26.28 10.12 3.21
C THR A 117 -26.81 8.92 3.96
N ILE A 118 -27.65 9.18 4.96
CA ILE A 118 -28.25 8.15 5.80
C ILE A 118 -29.73 8.11 5.52
N GLU A 119 -30.20 6.95 5.12
CA GLU A 119 -31.63 6.67 5.07
C GLU A 119 -32.08 6.06 6.39
N TYR A 120 -33.12 6.59 6.97
CA TYR A 120 -33.73 6.05 8.19
C TYR A 120 -35.24 5.97 8.07
N PHE A 121 -35.80 4.93 8.65
CA PHE A 121 -37.23 4.75 8.71
C PHE A 121 -37.82 5.47 9.93
N ASN A 122 -38.76 6.37 9.69
CA ASN A 122 -39.47 7.04 10.76
C ASN A 122 -40.72 6.21 11.13
N GLU A 123 -40.74 5.62 12.31
CA GLU A 123 -41.85 4.79 12.78
C GLU A 123 -43.15 5.53 12.94
N LYS A 124 -43.16 6.87 13.16
CA LYS A 124 -44.34 7.67 13.38
C LYS A 124 -45.16 7.90 12.13
N ASP A 125 -44.49 8.22 11.03
CA ASP A 125 -45.15 8.50 9.75
C ASP A 125 -44.96 7.39 8.72
N LYS A 126 -44.16 6.34 9.04
CA LYS A 126 -43.81 5.20 8.16
C LYS A 126 -43.11 5.63 6.85
N GLU A 127 -42.43 6.75 6.90
CA GLU A 127 -41.67 7.26 5.74
C GLU A 127 -40.17 7.00 5.88
N ILE A 128 -39.51 6.78 4.73
CA ILE A 128 -38.05 6.80 4.64
C ILE A 128 -37.60 8.23 4.47
N ARG A 129 -36.71 8.66 5.34
CA ARG A 129 -36.12 10.01 5.30
C ARG A 129 -34.62 9.93 5.15
N GLU A 130 -34.04 10.92 4.53
CA GLU A 130 -32.62 11.07 4.37
C GLU A 130 -32.06 12.16 5.29
N ALA A 131 -30.89 11.90 5.86
CA ALA A 131 -30.06 12.90 6.52
C ALA A 131 -28.69 12.94 5.86
N LYS A 132 -28.18 14.15 5.60
CA LYS A 132 -26.84 14.37 5.07
C LYS A 132 -25.92 14.85 6.18
N LEU A 133 -24.84 14.10 6.41
CA LEU A 133 -23.85 14.41 7.44
C LEU A 133 -22.50 14.67 6.76
N PRO A 134 -22.03 15.92 6.73
CA PRO A 134 -20.67 16.19 6.31
C PRO A 134 -19.69 15.69 7.37
N GLY A 135 -18.51 15.28 6.96
CA GLY A 135 -17.46 14.82 7.87
C GLY A 135 -16.10 14.82 7.22
N ARG A 136 -15.09 14.50 8.02
CA ARG A 136 -13.71 14.33 7.56
C ARG A 136 -13.12 13.04 8.13
N TRP A 137 -12.53 12.27 7.25
CA TRP A 137 -11.73 11.12 7.62
C TRP A 137 -10.25 11.42 7.43
N SER A 138 -9.40 10.95 8.35
CA SER A 138 -7.95 11.01 8.24
C SER A 138 -7.35 9.63 8.47
N GLY A 139 -6.36 9.29 7.67
CA GLY A 139 -5.67 8.00 7.76
C GLY A 139 -4.43 7.97 6.91
N ARG A 140 -3.77 6.80 6.86
CA ARG A 140 -2.58 6.58 6.05
C ARG A 140 -2.85 5.55 4.97
N ILE A 141 -2.39 5.83 3.76
CA ILE A 141 -2.39 4.92 2.63
C ILE A 141 -0.97 4.62 2.19
N TYR A 142 -0.79 3.50 1.51
CA TYR A 142 0.50 3.08 0.98
C TYR A 142 0.37 2.84 -0.51
N ALA A 143 1.34 3.35 -1.26
CA ALA A 143 1.43 3.15 -2.69
C ALA A 143 2.66 2.34 -3.06
N ASP A 144 2.48 1.47 -4.03
CA ASP A 144 3.48 0.58 -4.60
C ASP A 144 4.10 1.24 -5.85
N GLU A 145 4.67 2.44 -5.65
CA GLU A 145 5.01 3.32 -6.77
C GLU A 145 6.43 3.21 -7.28
N ILE A 146 7.34 2.57 -6.52
CA ILE A 146 8.73 2.59 -6.90
C ILE A 146 9.03 1.44 -7.85
N ALA A 147 8.98 1.74 -9.15
CA ALA A 147 9.37 0.82 -10.21
C ALA A 147 10.88 0.56 -10.27
N GLU A 148 11.68 1.20 -9.41
CA GLU A 148 13.13 1.14 -9.42
C GLU A 148 13.70 0.92 -8.01
N PRO A 149 13.61 -0.32 -7.46
CA PRO A 149 14.27 -0.65 -6.21
C PRO A 149 15.78 -0.55 -6.35
N ASP A 150 16.46 -0.26 -5.26
CA ASP A 150 17.92 -0.31 -5.23
C ASP A 150 18.39 -1.76 -5.21
N TYR A 151 19.46 -2.05 -5.95
CA TYR A 151 20.09 -3.37 -5.94
C TYR A 151 21.56 -3.28 -5.61
N GLU A 152 22.08 -4.36 -5.03
CA GLU A 152 23.49 -4.64 -4.87
C GLU A 152 23.76 -6.11 -5.25
N GLU A 153 24.63 -6.32 -6.23
CA GLU A 153 25.20 -7.62 -6.56
C GLU A 153 26.61 -7.73 -6.00
N VAL A 154 26.93 -8.84 -5.36
CA VAL A 154 28.28 -9.15 -4.89
C VAL A 154 28.70 -10.50 -5.47
N ASN A 155 29.76 -10.51 -6.27
CA ASN A 155 30.36 -11.77 -6.74
C ASN A 155 31.09 -12.44 -5.58
N LEU A 156 30.76 -13.71 -5.30
CA LEU A 156 31.27 -14.46 -4.14
C LEU A 156 32.77 -14.80 -4.24
N ASP A 157 33.29 -14.93 -5.46
CA ASP A 157 34.67 -15.34 -5.69
C ASP A 157 35.61 -14.12 -5.69
N THR A 158 35.21 -13.03 -6.33
CA THR A 158 36.02 -11.82 -6.46
C THR A 158 35.76 -10.74 -5.44
N GLN A 159 34.65 -10.84 -4.68
CA GLN A 159 34.15 -9.84 -3.74
C GLN A 159 33.84 -8.46 -4.39
N ARG A 160 33.78 -8.41 -5.72
CA ARG A 160 33.40 -7.20 -6.45
C ARG A 160 31.90 -6.98 -6.31
N SER A 161 31.50 -5.74 -6.08
CA SER A 161 30.09 -5.33 -6.00
C SER A 161 29.72 -4.40 -7.15
N ALA A 162 28.45 -4.55 -7.59
CA ALA A 162 27.79 -3.60 -8.47
C ALA A 162 26.50 -3.13 -7.78
N LYS A 163 26.19 -1.84 -7.88
CA LYS A 163 25.00 -1.24 -7.28
C LYS A 163 24.29 -0.37 -8.29
N GLY A 164 22.99 -0.26 -8.17
CA GLY A 164 22.19 0.59 -9.04
C GLY A 164 20.71 0.52 -8.70
N LYS A 165 19.91 1.00 -9.66
CA LYS A 165 18.45 0.92 -9.63
C LYS A 165 17.99 -0.11 -10.64
N ALA A 166 17.02 -0.93 -10.24
CA ALA A 166 16.44 -1.98 -11.06
C ALA A 166 15.05 -1.57 -11.54
N ASN A 167 14.80 -1.66 -12.85
CA ASN A 167 13.48 -1.38 -13.39
C ASN A 167 12.61 -2.65 -13.34
N ILE A 168 11.52 -2.61 -12.56
CA ILE A 168 10.63 -3.76 -12.36
C ILE A 168 9.28 -3.62 -13.09
N LYS A 169 9.07 -2.60 -13.94
CA LYS A 169 7.78 -2.35 -14.61
C LYS A 169 7.26 -3.53 -15.43
N ASN A 170 8.15 -4.28 -16.06
CA ASN A 170 7.82 -5.40 -16.96
C ASN A 170 8.29 -6.76 -16.45
N VAL A 171 8.58 -6.86 -15.16
CA VAL A 171 9.07 -8.10 -14.56
C VAL A 171 7.93 -9.09 -14.34
N THR A 172 8.09 -10.34 -14.80
CA THR A 172 7.12 -11.43 -14.65
C THR A 172 7.86 -12.72 -14.27
N GLN A 173 7.12 -13.77 -13.92
CA GLN A 173 7.68 -15.09 -13.64
C GLN A 173 8.43 -15.69 -14.84
N SER A 174 7.95 -15.43 -16.07
CA SER A 174 8.59 -15.87 -17.32
C SER A 174 9.76 -14.98 -17.73
N SER A 175 9.74 -13.71 -17.34
CA SER A 175 10.77 -12.71 -17.60
C SER A 175 11.20 -12.05 -16.28
N PRO A 176 11.99 -12.77 -15.44
CA PRO A 176 12.43 -12.26 -14.16
C PRO A 176 13.41 -11.10 -14.29
N LEU A 177 13.57 -10.34 -13.24
CA LEU A 177 14.54 -9.27 -13.17
C LEU A 177 15.96 -9.83 -13.27
N THR A 178 16.75 -9.28 -14.18
CA THR A 178 18.17 -9.61 -14.43
C THR A 178 19.04 -8.38 -14.21
N PHE A 179 20.32 -8.57 -13.89
CA PHE A 179 21.29 -7.51 -13.56
C PHE A 179 22.59 -7.65 -14.38
#